data_3ff452cb223d7b31dd01da68ff1c45a8
#
_entry.id   3ff452cb223d7b31dd01da68ff1c45a8
#
_cell.length_a   1.000
_cell.length_b   1.000
_cell.length_c   1.000
_cell.angle_alpha   90.00
_cell.angle_beta   90.00
_cell.angle_gamma   90.00
#
_symmetry.space_group_name_H-M   'P 1'
#
loop_
_entity.id
_entity.type
_entity.pdbx_description
1 polymer ?
#
loop_
_entity_poly.entity_id
_entity_poly.type
_entity_poly.pdbx_seq_one_letter_code
_entity_poly.pdbx_strand_id
1 'polypeptide(L)'
;MNKPKLWTKDFINISLSNFFLFLSFYILLVTLPIFSLQEFDSNASQAGLMTTVFLLSAIISRPLAGQWLERGSNKKVLLTALIIFSASSLLYFFPKTVTGFLIIRLLHGVGFGMATTAVGAIVADLIPSSRRGEGMGYFVMSTNMAMVLGPFVGLTAIQQWGSKTMFIMTVIVAIGALITGLTVKLSKPEEPDKQVIIPAFSLKSFFEPSAVSIAIVGSFLAIVYSALLSFVSVYANEINLTEVSSLFFVVYAIILLMSRPFTGKWLDLYGPNVIVFPSIVLFAIGMFVLSQSGSAITFLISAGMIGLGWGTLFPTFQTIAIQNAAPRKRGLATATFLSIYDIGIALGSFLVGLIVAKMDFSTLYFLSAFYVLIGAILYYFLQVRKPASPKLKNQQYLKVKEQ
;
A
#
# COMPACT_ATOMS: atom_id res chain seq x y z
N MET A 1 16.63 -11.96 28.19
CA MET A 1 17.10 -12.18 26.80
C MET A 1 17.05 -10.85 26.04
N ASN A 2 18.17 -10.40 25.44
CA ASN A 2 18.17 -9.18 24.63
C ASN A 2 17.28 -9.39 23.38
N LYS A 3 16.25 -8.57 23.21
CA LYS A 3 15.42 -8.61 22.01
C LYS A 3 16.27 -8.30 20.76
N PRO A 4 16.15 -9.06 19.68
CA PRO A 4 16.91 -8.80 18.45
C PRO A 4 16.66 -7.38 17.93
N LYS A 5 17.72 -6.72 17.44
CA LYS A 5 17.65 -5.32 16.97
C LYS A 5 16.76 -5.22 15.71
N LEU A 6 15.74 -4.37 15.76
CA LEU A 6 14.88 -4.05 14.62
C LEU A 6 15.46 -2.91 13.77
N TRP A 7 15.94 -1.86 14.44
CA TRP A 7 16.46 -0.64 13.80
C TRP A 7 17.90 -0.86 13.32
N THR A 8 18.05 -1.63 12.25
CA THR A 8 19.31 -1.80 11.54
C THR A 8 19.43 -0.76 10.42
N LYS A 9 20.66 -0.46 9.96
CA LYS A 9 20.88 0.44 8.83
C LYS A 9 20.11 -0.01 7.58
N ASP A 10 20.06 -1.31 7.34
CA ASP A 10 19.39 -1.87 6.17
C ASP A 10 17.87 -1.74 6.28
N PHE A 11 17.28 -1.95 7.47
CA PHE A 11 15.85 -1.72 7.73
C PHE A 11 15.47 -0.24 7.53
N ILE A 12 16.30 0.69 8.01
CA ILE A 12 16.06 2.13 7.82
C ILE A 12 16.16 2.49 6.33
N ASN A 13 17.21 2.05 5.64
CA ASN A 13 17.43 2.36 4.24
C ASN A 13 16.34 1.81 3.32
N ILE A 14 15.87 0.57 3.56
CA ILE A 14 14.78 -0.01 2.78
C ILE A 14 13.45 0.70 3.06
N SER A 15 13.21 1.12 4.30
CA SER A 15 12.03 1.91 4.68
C SER A 15 12.05 3.31 4.07
N LEU A 16 13.23 3.95 3.99
CA LEU A 16 13.40 5.22 3.28
C LEU A 16 13.21 5.07 1.77
N SER A 17 13.73 4.00 1.16
CA SER A 17 13.49 3.70 -0.26
C SER A 17 11.99 3.55 -0.54
N ASN A 18 11.27 2.84 0.33
CA ASN A 18 9.82 2.72 0.26
C ASN A 18 9.10 4.07 0.41
N PHE A 19 9.52 4.88 1.38
CA PHE A 19 9.00 6.23 1.58
C PHE A 19 9.12 7.07 0.31
N PHE A 20 10.29 7.11 -0.30
CA PHE A 20 10.53 7.90 -1.51
C PHE A 20 9.75 7.37 -2.72
N LEU A 21 9.61 6.04 -2.89
CA LEU A 21 8.77 5.45 -3.92
C LEU A 21 7.33 5.92 -3.81
N PHE A 22 6.76 5.81 -2.62
CA PHE A 22 5.37 6.22 -2.38
C PHE A 22 5.20 7.74 -2.36
N LEU A 23 6.20 8.50 -1.92
CA LEU A 23 6.17 9.96 -1.99
C LEU A 23 6.05 10.45 -3.44
N SER A 24 6.88 9.92 -4.34
CA SER A 24 6.78 10.19 -5.77
C SER A 24 5.41 9.80 -6.35
N PHE A 25 4.91 8.62 -5.96
CA PHE A 25 3.58 8.15 -6.36
C PHE A 25 2.48 9.14 -5.95
N TYR A 26 2.44 9.56 -4.68
CA TYR A 26 1.39 10.45 -4.15
C TYR A 26 1.52 11.89 -4.65
N ILE A 27 2.74 12.39 -4.90
CA ILE A 27 2.94 13.67 -5.58
C ILE A 27 2.24 13.63 -6.95
N LEU A 28 2.59 12.66 -7.79
CA LEU A 28 2.08 12.56 -9.15
C LEU A 28 0.58 12.15 -9.20
N LEU A 29 0.10 11.41 -8.21
CA LEU A 29 -1.31 10.99 -8.13
C LEU A 29 -2.25 12.19 -8.13
N VAL A 30 -1.94 13.22 -7.36
CA VAL A 30 -2.80 14.41 -7.22
C VAL A 30 -2.47 15.49 -8.23
N THR A 31 -1.24 15.59 -8.71
CA THR A 31 -0.79 16.72 -9.54
C THR A 31 -0.89 16.44 -11.05
N LEU A 32 -0.69 15.19 -11.50
CA LEU A 32 -0.74 14.89 -12.93
C LEU A 32 -2.12 15.09 -13.56
N PRO A 33 -3.24 14.74 -12.92
CA PRO A 33 -4.56 15.08 -13.46
C PRO A 33 -4.72 16.60 -13.67
N ILE A 34 -4.32 17.41 -12.69
CA ILE A 34 -4.38 18.87 -12.75
C ILE A 34 -3.50 19.39 -13.90
N PHE A 35 -2.25 18.92 -13.95
CA PHE A 35 -1.30 19.27 -15.01
C PHE A 35 -1.84 18.91 -16.39
N SER A 36 -2.42 17.72 -16.55
CA SER A 36 -2.97 17.25 -17.81
C SER A 36 -4.12 18.13 -18.32
N LEU A 37 -5.00 18.55 -17.41
CA LEU A 37 -6.12 19.45 -17.74
C LEU A 37 -5.64 20.85 -18.13
N GLN A 38 -4.58 21.36 -17.49
CA GLN A 38 -4.08 22.73 -17.70
C GLN A 38 -3.18 22.88 -18.93
N GLU A 39 -2.31 21.89 -19.19
CA GLU A 39 -1.26 22.01 -20.23
C GLU A 39 -1.64 21.36 -21.56
N PHE A 40 -2.57 20.40 -21.57
CA PHE A 40 -2.93 19.62 -22.76
C PHE A 40 -4.39 19.74 -23.14
N ASP A 41 -5.18 20.62 -22.51
CA ASP A 41 -6.64 20.72 -22.73
C ASP A 41 -7.32 19.34 -22.70
N SER A 42 -6.77 18.41 -21.87
CA SER A 42 -7.28 17.06 -21.76
C SER A 42 -8.64 17.05 -21.09
N ASN A 43 -9.47 16.06 -21.42
CA ASN A 43 -10.72 15.84 -20.68
C ASN A 43 -10.46 15.06 -19.37
N ALA A 44 -11.45 15.06 -18.46
CA ALA A 44 -11.36 14.39 -17.17
C ALA A 44 -11.05 12.88 -17.27
N SER A 45 -11.54 12.23 -18.35
CA SER A 45 -11.26 10.80 -18.61
C SER A 45 -9.78 10.58 -18.93
N GLN A 46 -9.19 11.42 -19.76
CA GLN A 46 -7.76 11.36 -20.09
C GLN A 46 -6.88 11.66 -18.87
N ALA A 47 -7.28 12.61 -18.04
CA ALA A 47 -6.60 12.91 -16.78
C ALA A 47 -6.63 11.69 -15.82
N GLY A 48 -7.77 11.00 -15.73
CA GLY A 48 -7.91 9.78 -14.94
C GLY A 48 -7.06 8.61 -15.46
N LEU A 49 -6.89 8.50 -16.79
CA LEU A 49 -6.04 7.48 -17.41
C LEU A 49 -4.57 7.57 -16.96
N MET A 50 -4.08 8.75 -16.57
CA MET A 50 -2.72 8.92 -16.05
C MET A 50 -2.46 8.03 -14.82
N THR A 51 -3.43 7.91 -13.94
CA THR A 51 -3.34 7.04 -12.75
C THR A 51 -3.62 5.58 -13.10
N THR A 52 -4.65 5.34 -13.91
CA THR A 52 -5.07 3.99 -14.28
C THR A 52 -3.98 3.22 -15.00
N VAL A 53 -3.31 3.81 -16.01
CA VAL A 53 -2.22 3.16 -16.76
C VAL A 53 -1.04 2.84 -15.85
N PHE A 54 -0.70 3.73 -14.93
CA PHE A 54 0.35 3.47 -13.93
C PHE A 54 0.01 2.28 -13.03
N LEU A 55 -1.19 2.24 -12.45
CA LEU A 55 -1.60 1.15 -11.56
C LEU A 55 -1.72 -0.18 -12.32
N LEU A 56 -2.27 -0.19 -13.53
CA LEU A 56 -2.35 -1.40 -14.35
C LEU A 56 -0.96 -1.97 -14.65
N SER A 57 -0.02 -1.10 -15.05
CA SER A 57 1.35 -1.56 -15.33
C SER A 57 2.07 -2.05 -14.06
N ALA A 58 1.81 -1.40 -12.90
CA ALA A 58 2.32 -1.88 -11.61
C ALA A 58 1.74 -3.24 -11.24
N ILE A 59 0.43 -3.45 -11.39
CA ILE A 59 -0.24 -4.73 -11.11
C ILE A 59 0.36 -5.86 -11.97
N ILE A 60 0.53 -5.61 -13.28
CA ILE A 60 1.07 -6.61 -14.21
C ILE A 60 2.54 -6.94 -13.90
N SER A 61 3.34 -5.94 -13.52
CA SER A 61 4.77 -6.13 -13.27
C SER A 61 5.08 -6.83 -11.94
N ARG A 62 4.20 -6.75 -10.93
CA ARG A 62 4.43 -7.36 -9.61
C ARG A 62 4.61 -8.88 -9.63
N PRO A 63 3.75 -9.68 -10.28
CA PRO A 63 3.96 -11.12 -10.35
C PRO A 63 5.28 -11.50 -11.01
N LEU A 64 5.70 -10.75 -12.05
CA LEU A 64 6.99 -10.96 -12.73
C LEU A 64 8.15 -10.67 -11.77
N ALA A 65 8.07 -9.57 -11.01
CA ALA A 65 9.06 -9.26 -9.98
C ALA A 65 9.10 -10.33 -8.88
N GLY A 66 7.93 -10.82 -8.44
CA GLY A 66 7.81 -11.90 -7.45
C GLY A 66 8.53 -13.18 -7.88
N GLN A 67 8.33 -13.60 -9.12
CA GLN A 67 9.06 -14.76 -9.68
C GLN A 67 10.57 -14.52 -9.79
N TRP A 68 10.97 -13.31 -10.16
CA TRP A 68 12.39 -12.97 -10.24
C TRP A 68 13.06 -12.98 -8.87
N LEU A 69 12.34 -12.55 -7.81
CA LEU A 69 12.80 -12.61 -6.43
C LEU A 69 12.98 -14.06 -5.93
N GLU A 70 12.11 -15.00 -6.33
CA GLU A 70 12.26 -16.41 -5.99
C GLU A 70 13.58 -17.02 -6.51
N ARG A 71 14.15 -16.48 -7.59
CA ARG A 71 15.43 -16.88 -8.14
C ARG A 71 16.64 -16.40 -7.32
N GLY A 72 16.42 -15.81 -6.15
CA GLY A 72 17.46 -15.38 -5.21
C GLY A 72 18.19 -14.10 -5.59
N SER A 73 17.61 -13.28 -6.46
CA SER A 73 18.24 -12.04 -6.96
C SER A 73 17.64 -10.77 -6.36
N ASN A 74 17.26 -10.77 -5.06
CA ASN A 74 16.54 -9.67 -4.40
C ASN A 74 17.15 -8.29 -4.68
N LYS A 75 18.49 -8.16 -4.58
CA LYS A 75 19.17 -6.89 -4.83
C LYS A 75 19.12 -6.48 -6.30
N LYS A 76 19.27 -7.43 -7.24
CA LYS A 76 19.22 -7.14 -8.67
C LYS A 76 17.81 -6.66 -9.07
N VAL A 77 16.76 -7.33 -8.58
CA VAL A 77 15.37 -6.92 -8.84
C VAL A 77 15.11 -5.53 -8.32
N LEU A 78 15.51 -5.25 -7.05
CA LEU A 78 15.35 -3.94 -6.45
C LEU A 78 16.05 -2.85 -7.28
N LEU A 79 17.33 -3.03 -7.61
CA LEU A 79 18.10 -2.02 -8.34
C LEU A 79 17.57 -1.80 -9.76
N THR A 80 17.25 -2.86 -10.49
CA THR A 80 16.64 -2.72 -11.83
C THR A 80 15.33 -1.95 -11.77
N ALA A 81 14.47 -2.27 -10.79
CA ALA A 81 13.21 -1.60 -10.60
C ALA A 81 13.40 -0.11 -10.26
N LEU A 82 14.32 0.22 -9.36
CA LEU A 82 14.62 1.61 -8.97
C LEU A 82 15.25 2.41 -10.10
N ILE A 83 16.08 1.78 -10.95
CA ILE A 83 16.63 2.41 -12.16
C ILE A 83 15.51 2.72 -13.15
N ILE A 84 14.62 1.76 -13.45
CA ILE A 84 13.47 1.99 -14.33
C ILE A 84 12.60 3.12 -13.77
N PHE A 85 12.30 3.11 -12.47
CA PHE A 85 11.50 4.13 -11.79
C PHE A 85 12.13 5.51 -11.90
N SER A 86 13.42 5.64 -11.57
CA SER A 86 14.14 6.91 -11.59
C SER A 86 14.34 7.42 -13.03
N ALA A 87 14.66 6.55 -13.99
CA ALA A 87 14.78 6.92 -15.39
C ALA A 87 13.43 7.41 -15.94
N SER A 88 12.33 6.72 -15.61
CA SER A 88 10.99 7.13 -16.01
C SER A 88 10.61 8.52 -15.45
N SER A 89 11.05 8.85 -14.21
CA SER A 89 10.78 10.17 -13.63
C SER A 89 11.49 11.30 -14.40
N LEU A 90 12.67 11.04 -14.94
CA LEU A 90 13.40 11.99 -15.79
C LEU A 90 12.68 12.23 -17.15
N LEU A 91 11.99 11.22 -17.66
CA LEU A 91 11.32 11.32 -18.95
C LEU A 91 10.11 12.28 -18.92
N TYR A 92 9.55 12.66 -17.78
CA TYR A 92 8.41 13.59 -17.69
C TYR A 92 8.68 15.00 -18.25
N PHE A 93 9.94 15.38 -18.46
CA PHE A 93 10.30 16.65 -19.05
C PHE A 93 10.17 16.72 -20.58
N PHE A 94 9.99 15.59 -21.27
CA PHE A 94 10.06 15.54 -22.72
C PHE A 94 8.71 15.50 -23.46
N PRO A 95 7.65 14.85 -22.93
CA PRO A 95 6.42 14.68 -23.68
C PRO A 95 5.67 16.00 -23.87
N LYS A 96 5.15 16.19 -25.08
CA LYS A 96 4.28 17.31 -25.45
C LYS A 96 2.84 16.86 -25.70
N THR A 97 2.51 15.60 -25.43
CA THR A 97 1.19 15.01 -25.70
C THR A 97 0.75 14.12 -24.55
N VAL A 98 -0.58 14.00 -24.36
CA VAL A 98 -1.18 13.07 -23.37
C VAL A 98 -0.68 11.63 -23.59
N THR A 99 -0.62 11.17 -24.85
CA THR A 99 -0.14 9.82 -25.19
C THR A 99 1.30 9.59 -24.76
N GLY A 100 2.18 10.59 -24.96
CA GLY A 100 3.57 10.50 -24.49
C GLY A 100 3.65 10.38 -22.97
N PHE A 101 2.83 11.14 -22.24
CA PHE A 101 2.73 10.99 -20.79
C PHE A 101 2.22 9.62 -20.37
N LEU A 102 1.21 9.06 -21.03
CA LEU A 102 0.68 7.72 -20.75
C LEU A 102 1.74 6.63 -20.92
N ILE A 103 2.59 6.72 -21.96
CA ILE A 103 3.70 5.78 -22.17
C ILE A 103 4.70 5.86 -21.00
N ILE A 104 5.05 7.07 -20.55
CA ILE A 104 5.95 7.24 -19.41
C ILE A 104 5.29 6.72 -18.12
N ARG A 105 4.00 6.96 -17.91
CA ARG A 105 3.25 6.41 -16.77
C ARG A 105 3.26 4.89 -16.74
N LEU A 106 3.18 4.26 -17.92
CA LEU A 106 3.30 2.80 -18.04
C LEU A 106 4.69 2.33 -17.57
N LEU A 107 5.77 2.92 -18.08
CA LEU A 107 7.15 2.56 -17.67
C LEU A 107 7.39 2.84 -16.19
N HIS A 108 6.94 3.98 -15.70
CA HIS A 108 7.08 4.39 -14.31
C HIS A 108 6.31 3.43 -13.37
N GLY A 109 5.09 2.99 -13.77
CA GLY A 109 4.32 1.99 -13.04
C GLY A 109 4.97 0.61 -13.01
N VAL A 110 5.62 0.18 -14.09
CA VAL A 110 6.43 -1.05 -14.10
C VAL A 110 7.54 -0.95 -13.04
N GLY A 111 8.32 0.13 -13.05
CA GLY A 111 9.37 0.36 -12.05
C GLY A 111 8.83 0.36 -10.63
N PHE A 112 7.70 1.04 -10.39
CA PHE A 112 7.04 1.10 -9.08
C PHE A 112 6.56 -0.27 -8.60
N GLY A 113 5.84 -1.01 -9.45
CA GLY A 113 5.32 -2.34 -9.10
C GLY A 113 6.41 -3.33 -8.74
N MET A 114 7.48 -3.37 -9.54
CA MET A 114 8.65 -4.20 -9.26
C MET A 114 9.38 -3.76 -7.98
N ALA A 115 9.60 -2.44 -7.79
CA ALA A 115 10.33 -1.91 -6.65
C ALA A 115 9.58 -2.18 -5.34
N THR A 116 8.27 -1.88 -5.28
CA THR A 116 7.46 -2.10 -4.06
C THR A 116 7.35 -3.57 -3.69
N THR A 117 7.32 -4.47 -4.68
CA THR A 117 7.36 -5.92 -4.45
C THR A 117 8.72 -6.35 -3.88
N ALA A 118 9.82 -5.87 -4.44
CA ALA A 118 11.16 -6.19 -3.96
C ALA A 118 11.42 -5.64 -2.55
N VAL A 119 11.03 -4.38 -2.30
CA VAL A 119 11.14 -3.74 -0.98
C VAL A 119 10.34 -4.51 0.08
N GLY A 120 9.10 -4.92 -0.25
CA GLY A 120 8.26 -5.73 0.65
C GLY A 120 8.86 -7.10 0.97
N ALA A 121 9.47 -7.77 0.00
CA ALA A 121 10.15 -9.04 0.22
C ALA A 121 11.42 -8.87 1.08
N ILE A 122 12.25 -7.88 0.75
CA ILE A 122 13.51 -7.60 1.46
C ILE A 122 13.24 -7.23 2.91
N VAL A 123 12.28 -6.34 3.17
CA VAL A 123 11.95 -5.93 4.55
C VAL A 123 11.44 -7.11 5.38
N ALA A 124 10.68 -8.02 4.78
CA ALA A 124 10.21 -9.22 5.46
C ALA A 124 11.34 -10.17 5.90
N ASP A 125 12.47 -10.15 5.17
CA ASP A 125 13.68 -10.93 5.51
C ASP A 125 14.58 -10.20 6.53
N LEU A 126 14.60 -8.86 6.52
CA LEU A 126 15.37 -8.06 7.48
C LEU A 126 14.75 -8.02 8.88
N ILE A 127 13.42 -8.15 8.99
CA ILE A 127 12.72 -8.10 10.26
C ILE A 127 12.84 -9.45 10.98
N PRO A 128 13.31 -9.48 12.27
CA PRO A 128 13.32 -10.70 13.08
C PRO A 128 11.93 -11.33 13.17
N SER A 129 11.85 -12.66 13.09
CA SER A 129 10.58 -13.41 13.12
C SER A 129 9.73 -13.12 14.36
N SER A 130 10.37 -12.90 15.52
CA SER A 130 9.71 -12.57 16.78
C SER A 130 9.16 -11.13 16.87
N ARG A 131 9.51 -10.25 15.91
CA ARG A 131 9.08 -8.82 15.87
C ARG A 131 8.48 -8.45 14.53
N ARG A 132 7.90 -9.42 13.82
CA ARG A 132 7.46 -9.22 12.44
C ARG A 132 6.30 -8.24 12.33
N GLY A 133 5.31 -8.32 13.21
CA GLY A 133 4.19 -7.38 13.24
C GLY A 133 4.64 -5.97 13.58
N GLU A 134 5.50 -5.81 14.59
CA GLU A 134 6.09 -4.54 14.98
C GLU A 134 6.91 -3.92 13.82
N GLY A 135 7.81 -4.72 13.22
CA GLY A 135 8.67 -4.25 12.14
C GLY A 135 7.89 -3.88 10.88
N MET A 136 6.90 -4.68 10.48
CA MET A 136 6.03 -4.35 9.35
C MET A 136 5.18 -3.11 9.64
N GLY A 137 4.73 -2.91 10.88
CA GLY A 137 4.04 -1.71 11.30
C GLY A 137 4.88 -0.45 11.05
N TYR A 138 6.15 -0.43 11.48
CA TYR A 138 7.07 0.67 11.23
C TYR A 138 7.42 0.84 9.75
N PHE A 139 7.57 -0.25 9.02
CA PHE A 139 7.82 -0.19 7.58
C PHE A 139 6.66 0.50 6.83
N VAL A 140 5.41 0.09 7.08
CA VAL A 140 4.22 0.68 6.44
C VAL A 140 4.02 2.15 6.86
N MET A 141 4.54 2.55 8.02
CA MET A 141 4.58 3.95 8.45
C MET A 141 5.25 4.85 7.41
N SER A 142 6.30 4.36 6.72
CA SER A 142 6.95 5.09 5.64
C SER A 142 5.99 5.38 4.48
N THR A 143 5.14 4.43 4.10
CA THR A 143 4.09 4.64 3.09
C THR A 143 3.04 5.66 3.55
N ASN A 144 2.61 5.58 4.81
CA ASN A 144 1.60 6.50 5.35
C ASN A 144 2.12 7.94 5.45
N MET A 145 3.39 8.13 5.83
CA MET A 145 4.03 9.44 5.78
C MET A 145 4.07 10.01 4.37
N ALA A 146 4.39 9.17 3.39
CA ALA A 146 4.39 9.57 1.98
C ALA A 146 2.98 9.97 1.50
N MET A 147 1.93 9.26 1.95
CA MET A 147 0.54 9.56 1.62
C MET A 147 0.09 10.95 2.09
N VAL A 148 0.62 11.42 3.24
CA VAL A 148 0.31 12.75 3.77
C VAL A 148 1.17 13.84 3.11
N LEU A 149 2.49 13.59 3.03
CA LEU A 149 3.45 14.57 2.53
C LEU A 149 3.38 14.72 0.99
N GLY A 150 3.02 13.64 0.27
CA GLY A 150 2.99 13.65 -1.19
C GLY A 150 2.05 14.69 -1.79
N PRO A 151 0.75 14.67 -1.45
CA PRO A 151 -0.20 15.69 -1.89
C PRO A 151 0.20 17.10 -1.47
N PHE A 152 0.64 17.28 -0.23
CA PHE A 152 1.08 18.58 0.27
C PHE A 152 2.25 19.13 -0.54
N VAL A 153 3.33 18.36 -0.69
CA VAL A 153 4.51 18.77 -1.47
C VAL A 153 4.16 18.97 -2.94
N GLY A 154 3.39 18.05 -3.53
CA GLY A 154 3.01 18.10 -4.93
C GLY A 154 2.15 19.32 -5.28
N LEU A 155 1.09 19.54 -4.51
CA LEU A 155 0.18 20.67 -4.73
C LEU A 155 0.87 22.02 -4.47
N THR A 156 1.65 22.13 -3.40
CA THR A 156 2.43 23.34 -3.14
C THR A 156 3.42 23.61 -4.27
N ALA A 157 4.11 22.57 -4.76
CA ALA A 157 5.06 22.74 -5.86
C ALA A 157 4.42 23.22 -7.15
N ILE A 158 3.30 22.61 -7.56
CA ILE A 158 2.63 22.99 -8.81
C ILE A 158 1.96 24.38 -8.72
N GLN A 159 1.36 24.70 -7.56
CA GLN A 159 0.64 25.96 -7.37
C GLN A 159 1.56 27.18 -7.22
N GLN A 160 2.68 27.03 -6.48
CA GLN A 160 3.57 28.16 -6.18
C GLN A 160 4.71 28.32 -7.19
N TRP A 161 5.21 27.22 -7.77
CA TRP A 161 6.41 27.22 -8.60
C TRP A 161 6.24 26.54 -9.96
N GLY A 162 5.03 26.09 -10.27
CA GLY A 162 4.65 25.48 -11.54
C GLY A 162 5.06 24.02 -11.72
N SER A 163 4.62 23.46 -12.84
CA SER A 163 4.76 22.02 -13.16
C SER A 163 6.21 21.56 -13.27
N LYS A 164 7.11 22.42 -13.77
CA LYS A 164 8.55 22.08 -13.87
C LYS A 164 9.16 21.78 -12.51
N THR A 165 8.86 22.58 -11.48
CA THR A 165 9.37 22.36 -10.11
C THR A 165 8.81 21.09 -9.53
N MET A 166 7.53 20.78 -9.75
CA MET A 166 6.92 19.51 -9.34
C MET A 166 7.64 18.30 -9.95
N PHE A 167 7.99 18.35 -11.25
CA PHE A 167 8.77 17.26 -11.87
C PHE A 167 10.19 17.17 -11.34
N ILE A 168 10.88 18.31 -11.08
CA ILE A 168 12.20 18.30 -10.43
C ILE A 168 12.13 17.62 -9.06
N MET A 169 11.14 17.96 -8.23
CA MET A 169 10.94 17.32 -6.92
C MET A 169 10.70 15.82 -7.06
N THR A 170 9.89 15.41 -8.04
CA THR A 170 9.63 13.97 -8.32
C THR A 170 10.93 13.24 -8.66
N VAL A 171 11.81 13.84 -9.47
CA VAL A 171 13.12 13.26 -9.82
C VAL A 171 14.04 13.17 -8.62
N ILE A 172 14.12 14.23 -7.80
CA ILE A 172 14.93 14.21 -6.56
C ILE A 172 14.49 13.09 -5.64
N VAL A 173 13.17 12.93 -5.47
CA VAL A 173 12.59 11.87 -4.64
C VAL A 173 12.89 10.49 -5.23
N ALA A 174 12.77 10.30 -6.56
CA ALA A 174 13.10 9.04 -7.21
C ALA A 174 14.59 8.67 -7.09
N ILE A 175 15.48 9.65 -7.22
CA ILE A 175 16.93 9.46 -6.98
C ILE A 175 17.18 9.11 -5.51
N GLY A 176 16.47 9.73 -4.55
CA GLY A 176 16.51 9.38 -3.14
C GLY A 176 16.15 7.91 -2.89
N ALA A 177 15.12 7.39 -3.57
CA ALA A 177 14.76 5.97 -3.52
C ALA A 177 15.91 5.08 -4.05
N LEU A 178 16.53 5.47 -5.16
CA LEU A 178 17.65 4.73 -5.76
C LEU A 178 18.87 4.72 -4.83
N ILE A 179 19.28 5.86 -4.30
CA ILE A 179 20.44 5.98 -3.39
C ILE A 179 20.23 5.12 -2.14
N THR A 180 19.06 5.23 -1.49
CA THR A 180 18.76 4.45 -0.29
C THR A 180 18.70 2.96 -0.59
N GLY A 181 18.12 2.55 -1.73
CA GLY A 181 18.09 1.17 -2.18
C GLY A 181 19.47 0.59 -2.49
N LEU A 182 20.39 1.39 -3.07
CA LEU A 182 21.78 1.00 -3.34
C LEU A 182 22.54 0.66 -2.06
N THR A 183 22.31 1.39 -0.97
CA THR A 183 23.03 1.24 0.30
C THR A 183 22.61 0.02 1.11
N VAL A 184 21.45 -0.61 0.80
CA VAL A 184 20.99 -1.82 1.48
C VAL A 184 21.96 -2.98 1.23
N LYS A 185 22.49 -3.55 2.31
CA LYS A 185 23.35 -4.73 2.26
C LYS A 185 22.49 -5.97 2.51
N LEU A 186 22.27 -6.75 1.45
CA LEU A 186 21.59 -8.03 1.58
C LEU A 186 22.65 -9.12 1.78
N SER A 187 22.46 -9.97 2.77
CA SER A 187 23.24 -11.20 2.90
C SER A 187 23.13 -11.99 1.59
N LYS A 188 24.25 -12.57 1.14
CA LYS A 188 24.18 -13.46 -0.03
C LYS A 188 23.10 -14.51 0.22
N PRO A 189 22.25 -14.81 -0.75
CA PRO A 189 21.37 -15.97 -0.63
C PRO A 189 22.25 -17.20 -0.31
N GLU A 190 21.83 -18.04 0.61
CA GLU A 190 22.34 -19.40 0.68
C GLU A 190 22.26 -19.96 -0.75
N GLU A 191 23.35 -20.60 -1.21
CA GLU A 191 23.48 -21.04 -2.60
C GLU A 191 22.17 -21.67 -3.09
N PRO A 192 21.63 -21.26 -4.24
CA PRO A 192 20.39 -21.81 -4.72
C PRO A 192 20.64 -23.31 -4.92
N ASP A 193 19.88 -24.13 -4.19
CA ASP A 193 19.87 -25.55 -4.36
C ASP A 193 19.70 -25.85 -5.85
N LYS A 194 20.70 -26.46 -6.47
CA LYS A 194 20.87 -26.57 -7.93
C LYS A 194 19.74 -27.30 -8.68
N GLN A 195 18.63 -27.61 -8.00
CA GLN A 195 17.53 -28.44 -8.53
C GLN A 195 16.16 -27.77 -8.56
N VAL A 196 16.05 -26.46 -8.57
CA VAL A 196 14.74 -25.86 -8.83
C VAL A 196 14.51 -25.83 -10.33
N ILE A 197 13.99 -26.91 -10.88
CA ILE A 197 13.33 -26.95 -12.18
C ILE A 197 12.13 -25.98 -12.06
N ILE A 198 12.29 -24.80 -12.62
CA ILE A 198 11.18 -23.84 -12.69
C ILE A 198 10.21 -24.40 -13.71
N PRO A 199 8.97 -24.76 -13.36
CA PRO A 199 8.00 -25.23 -14.33
C PRO A 199 7.85 -24.19 -15.44
N ALA A 200 7.68 -24.67 -16.68
CA ALA A 200 7.34 -23.83 -17.82
C ALA A 200 6.21 -22.86 -17.46
N PHE A 201 6.22 -21.68 -18.06
CA PHE A 201 5.30 -20.56 -17.88
C PHE A 201 3.87 -21.04 -17.58
N SER A 202 3.48 -20.96 -16.31
CA SER A 202 2.14 -21.33 -15.84
C SER A 202 1.57 -20.14 -15.06
N LEU A 203 0.34 -19.75 -15.38
CA LEU A 203 -0.36 -18.69 -14.64
C LEU A 203 -0.41 -18.99 -13.13
N LYS A 204 -0.42 -20.26 -12.73
CA LYS A 204 -0.37 -20.68 -11.32
C LYS A 204 0.95 -20.32 -10.64
N SER A 205 2.05 -20.17 -11.39
CA SER A 205 3.36 -19.79 -10.84
C SER A 205 3.51 -18.28 -10.56
N PHE A 206 2.55 -17.45 -10.98
CA PHE A 206 2.57 -16.01 -10.74
C PHE A 206 1.93 -15.59 -9.42
N PHE A 207 1.23 -16.49 -8.74
CA PHE A 207 0.53 -16.22 -7.50
C PHE A 207 0.91 -17.21 -6.41
N GLU A 208 1.09 -16.70 -5.19
CA GLU A 208 1.27 -17.55 -4.00
C GLU A 208 -0.10 -17.86 -3.38
N PRO A 209 -0.58 -19.12 -3.47
CA PRO A 209 -1.94 -19.47 -3.03
C PRO A 209 -2.19 -19.19 -1.55
N SER A 210 -1.14 -19.27 -0.69
CA SER A 210 -1.25 -19.01 0.74
C SER A 210 -1.58 -17.55 1.06
N ALA A 211 -1.25 -16.61 0.17
CA ALA A 211 -1.52 -15.19 0.32
C ALA A 211 -2.90 -14.78 -0.22
N VAL A 212 -3.48 -15.56 -1.15
CA VAL A 212 -4.71 -15.18 -1.88
C VAL A 212 -5.88 -14.93 -0.93
N SER A 213 -6.09 -15.80 0.05
CA SER A 213 -7.25 -15.68 0.97
C SER A 213 -7.26 -14.36 1.73
N ILE A 214 -6.12 -13.94 2.29
CA ILE A 214 -6.03 -12.66 3.01
C ILE A 214 -6.01 -11.48 2.06
N ALA A 215 -5.47 -11.64 0.86
CA ALA A 215 -5.48 -10.61 -0.18
C ALA A 215 -6.92 -10.31 -0.65
N ILE A 216 -7.79 -11.32 -0.77
CA ILE A 216 -9.22 -11.14 -1.08
C ILE A 216 -9.91 -10.33 0.01
N VAL A 217 -9.67 -10.62 1.29
CA VAL A 217 -10.21 -9.82 2.40
C VAL A 217 -9.71 -8.38 2.32
N GLY A 218 -8.41 -8.19 2.09
CA GLY A 218 -7.80 -6.88 1.93
C GLY A 218 -8.39 -6.10 0.75
N SER A 219 -8.54 -6.75 -0.40
CA SER A 219 -9.16 -6.18 -1.62
C SER A 219 -10.62 -5.80 -1.40
N PHE A 220 -11.40 -6.66 -0.75
CA PHE A 220 -12.79 -6.40 -0.41
C PHE A 220 -12.94 -5.12 0.42
N LEU A 221 -12.16 -4.98 1.49
CA LEU A 221 -12.19 -3.80 2.33
C LEU A 221 -11.57 -2.56 1.64
N ALA A 222 -10.61 -2.76 0.74
CA ALA A 222 -9.97 -1.70 -0.03
C ALA A 222 -10.94 -0.97 -0.98
N ILE A 223 -12.02 -1.63 -1.41
CA ILE A 223 -13.11 -1.01 -2.18
C ILE A 223 -13.67 0.21 -1.41
N VAL A 224 -13.96 0.05 -0.13
CA VAL A 224 -14.46 1.15 0.71
C VAL A 224 -13.37 2.19 0.97
N TYR A 225 -12.14 1.75 1.22
CA TYR A 225 -11.03 2.67 1.46
C TYR A 225 -10.74 3.56 0.23
N SER A 226 -10.95 3.05 -0.98
CA SER A 226 -10.78 3.84 -2.21
C SER A 226 -11.79 4.99 -2.30
N ALA A 227 -13.00 4.83 -1.74
CA ALA A 227 -13.99 5.90 -1.65
C ALA A 227 -13.47 7.09 -0.83
N LEU A 228 -12.79 6.80 0.28
CA LEU A 228 -12.16 7.84 1.11
C LEU A 228 -11.04 8.55 0.36
N LEU A 229 -10.13 7.79 -0.26
CA LEU A 229 -9.01 8.37 -1.00
C LEU A 229 -9.46 9.30 -2.14
N SER A 230 -10.52 8.90 -2.85
CA SER A 230 -10.97 9.60 -4.05
C SER A 230 -11.98 10.71 -3.77
N PHE A 231 -12.82 10.57 -2.74
CA PHE A 231 -14.02 11.40 -2.64
C PHE A 231 -14.25 12.07 -1.28
N VAL A 232 -13.44 11.82 -0.25
CA VAL A 232 -13.65 12.46 1.07
C VAL A 232 -13.56 13.98 1.00
N SER A 233 -12.70 14.52 0.14
CA SER A 233 -12.61 15.98 -0.07
C SER A 233 -13.83 16.53 -0.82
N VAL A 234 -14.40 15.76 -1.75
CA VAL A 234 -15.64 16.12 -2.46
C VAL A 234 -16.80 16.12 -1.48
N TYR A 235 -16.91 15.10 -0.65
CA TYR A 235 -17.91 15.02 0.42
C TYR A 235 -17.79 16.17 1.42
N ALA A 236 -16.57 16.51 1.85
CA ALA A 236 -16.35 17.65 2.74
C ALA A 236 -16.84 18.97 2.12
N ASN A 237 -16.69 19.15 0.82
CA ASN A 237 -17.24 20.32 0.10
C ASN A 237 -18.76 20.31 0.08
N GLU A 238 -19.39 19.13 -0.15
CA GLU A 238 -20.86 18.99 -0.17
C GLU A 238 -21.50 19.34 1.17
N ILE A 239 -20.83 19.00 2.29
CA ILE A 239 -21.29 19.31 3.65
C ILE A 239 -20.73 20.63 4.22
N ASN A 240 -20.18 21.51 3.37
CA ASN A 240 -19.61 22.82 3.73
C ASN A 240 -18.44 22.75 4.73
N LEU A 241 -17.63 21.70 4.70
CA LEU A 241 -16.44 21.49 5.52
C LEU A 241 -15.13 21.50 4.71
N THR A 242 -15.09 22.23 3.60
CA THR A 242 -13.94 22.27 2.67
C THR A 242 -12.64 22.66 3.36
N GLU A 243 -12.69 23.66 4.28
CA GLU A 243 -11.52 24.16 5.01
C GLU A 243 -10.83 23.09 5.87
N VAL A 244 -11.59 22.13 6.39
CA VAL A 244 -11.06 21.04 7.24
C VAL A 244 -10.82 19.75 6.47
N SER A 245 -11.10 19.70 5.18
CA SER A 245 -10.96 18.49 4.36
C SER A 245 -9.51 17.99 4.31
N SER A 246 -8.53 18.89 4.23
CA SER A 246 -7.11 18.56 4.27
C SER A 246 -6.68 18.00 5.63
N LEU A 247 -7.30 18.46 6.71
CA LEU A 247 -7.01 17.99 8.07
C LEU A 247 -7.49 16.56 8.31
N PHE A 248 -8.44 16.05 7.52
CA PHE A 248 -8.88 14.65 7.59
C PHE A 248 -7.70 13.69 7.49
N PHE A 249 -6.89 13.82 6.45
CA PHE A 249 -5.72 12.95 6.25
C PHE A 249 -4.61 13.21 7.26
N VAL A 250 -4.49 14.41 7.79
CA VAL A 250 -3.53 14.73 8.86
C VAL A 250 -3.93 14.01 10.15
N VAL A 251 -5.18 14.11 10.59
CA VAL A 251 -5.69 13.43 11.80
C VAL A 251 -5.62 11.91 11.60
N TYR A 252 -6.07 11.41 10.43
CA TYR A 252 -5.94 10.01 10.03
C TYR A 252 -4.49 9.52 10.22
N ALA A 253 -3.51 10.26 9.68
CA ALA A 253 -2.11 9.88 9.74
C ALA A 253 -1.54 9.95 11.15
N ILE A 254 -1.83 10.98 11.93
CA ILE A 254 -1.34 11.13 13.31
C ILE A 254 -1.81 9.94 14.15
N ILE A 255 -3.11 9.64 14.14
CA ILE A 255 -3.68 8.53 14.93
C ILE A 255 -3.10 7.19 14.48
N LEU A 256 -2.98 6.99 13.17
CA LEU A 256 -2.35 5.81 12.60
C LEU A 256 -0.90 5.66 13.05
N LEU A 257 -0.10 6.73 13.01
CA LEU A 257 1.31 6.70 13.41
C LEU A 257 1.44 6.42 14.91
N MET A 258 0.62 7.06 15.74
CA MET A 258 0.62 6.84 17.19
C MET A 258 0.20 5.42 17.59
N SER A 259 -0.65 4.77 16.81
CA SER A 259 -1.11 3.41 17.08
C SER A 259 -0.05 2.31 16.79
N ARG A 260 0.92 2.58 15.91
CA ARG A 260 1.87 1.58 15.40
C ARG A 260 2.70 0.85 16.46
N PRO A 261 3.29 1.53 17.46
CA PRO A 261 4.08 0.83 18.49
C PRO A 261 3.27 -0.20 19.27
N PHE A 262 1.96 0.00 19.39
CA PHE A 262 1.06 -0.87 20.13
C PHE A 262 0.50 -1.98 19.25
N THR A 263 -0.10 -1.64 18.11
CA THR A 263 -0.80 -2.59 17.23
C THR A 263 0.15 -3.63 16.66
N GLY A 264 1.38 -3.26 16.29
CA GLY A 264 2.39 -4.19 15.80
C GLY A 264 2.84 -5.19 16.87
N LYS A 265 3.09 -4.71 18.11
CA LYS A 265 3.45 -5.58 19.24
C LYS A 265 2.32 -6.52 19.64
N TRP A 266 1.08 -6.03 19.66
CA TRP A 266 -0.09 -6.84 19.98
C TRP A 266 -0.32 -7.93 18.93
N LEU A 267 -0.06 -7.64 17.65
CA LEU A 267 -0.09 -8.66 16.59
C LEU A 267 0.89 -9.80 16.87
N ASP A 268 2.10 -9.48 17.30
CA ASP A 268 3.14 -10.47 17.59
C ASP A 268 2.84 -11.27 18.88
N LEU A 269 2.19 -10.66 19.88
CA LEU A 269 1.90 -11.29 21.19
C LEU A 269 0.59 -12.08 21.18
N TYR A 270 -0.48 -11.51 20.64
CA TYR A 270 -1.83 -12.05 20.77
C TYR A 270 -2.37 -12.64 19.46
N GLY A 271 -1.61 -12.48 18.37
CA GLY A 271 -1.99 -12.99 17.05
C GLY A 271 -2.95 -12.09 16.29
N PRO A 272 -3.25 -12.43 15.02
CA PRO A 272 -3.94 -11.54 14.09
C PRO A 272 -5.40 -11.27 14.46
N ASN A 273 -6.12 -12.23 15.05
CA ASN A 273 -7.56 -12.08 15.27
C ASN A 273 -7.88 -10.97 16.29
N VAL A 274 -7.04 -10.80 17.31
CA VAL A 274 -7.18 -9.75 18.35
C VAL A 274 -7.00 -8.35 17.76
N ILE A 275 -6.34 -8.24 16.63
CA ILE A 275 -6.12 -6.97 15.92
C ILE A 275 -7.16 -6.76 14.83
N VAL A 276 -7.40 -7.77 14.00
CA VAL A 276 -8.23 -7.63 12.79
C VAL A 276 -9.68 -7.33 13.12
N PHE A 277 -10.32 -8.08 14.03
CA PHE A 277 -11.73 -7.87 14.36
C PHE A 277 -12.02 -6.49 14.95
N PRO A 278 -11.31 -6.01 16.00
CA PRO A 278 -11.52 -4.66 16.51
C PRO A 278 -11.24 -3.57 15.47
N SER A 279 -10.23 -3.77 14.61
CA SER A 279 -9.89 -2.80 13.57
C SER A 279 -10.97 -2.71 12.49
N ILE A 280 -11.59 -3.82 12.08
CA ILE A 280 -12.74 -3.82 11.15
C ILE A 280 -13.93 -3.11 11.77
N VAL A 281 -14.25 -3.41 13.04
CA VAL A 281 -15.36 -2.75 13.75
C VAL A 281 -15.10 -1.24 13.85
N LEU A 282 -13.87 -0.85 14.22
CA LEU A 282 -13.52 0.57 14.34
C LEU A 282 -13.56 1.29 12.98
N PHE A 283 -13.15 0.62 11.90
CA PHE A 283 -13.29 1.15 10.54
C PHE A 283 -14.77 1.34 10.17
N ALA A 284 -15.63 0.35 10.48
CA ALA A 284 -17.07 0.45 10.23
C ALA A 284 -17.71 1.59 11.03
N ILE A 285 -17.39 1.74 12.32
CA ILE A 285 -17.88 2.84 13.14
C ILE A 285 -17.38 4.17 12.58
N GLY A 286 -16.12 4.25 12.17
CA GLY A 286 -15.56 5.45 11.53
C GLY A 286 -16.30 5.85 10.27
N MET A 287 -16.68 4.88 9.41
CA MET A 287 -17.50 5.12 8.21
C MET A 287 -18.91 5.59 8.59
N PHE A 288 -19.50 4.99 9.60
CA PHE A 288 -20.81 5.41 10.11
C PHE A 288 -20.77 6.86 10.65
N VAL A 289 -19.77 7.19 11.48
CA VAL A 289 -19.60 8.56 11.99
C VAL A 289 -19.36 9.55 10.86
N LEU A 290 -18.57 9.16 9.84
CA LEU A 290 -18.34 9.97 8.65
C LEU A 290 -19.66 10.27 7.93
N SER A 291 -20.52 9.28 7.76
CA SER A 291 -21.83 9.45 7.10
C SER A 291 -22.76 10.45 7.80
N GLN A 292 -22.59 10.62 9.12
CA GLN A 292 -23.39 11.53 9.95
C GLN A 292 -22.68 12.87 10.23
N SER A 293 -21.57 13.15 9.50
CA SER A 293 -20.76 14.33 9.78
C SER A 293 -21.49 15.61 9.37
N GLY A 294 -21.87 16.42 10.37
CA GLY A 294 -22.43 17.76 10.21
C GLY A 294 -21.56 18.86 10.84
N SER A 295 -20.38 18.49 11.36
CA SER A 295 -19.43 19.44 11.98
C SER A 295 -17.98 19.01 11.73
N ALA A 296 -17.04 19.97 11.82
CA ALA A 296 -15.61 19.70 11.73
C ALA A 296 -15.14 18.64 12.75
N ILE A 297 -15.70 18.69 13.96
CA ILE A 297 -15.34 17.76 15.04
C ILE A 297 -15.73 16.34 14.68
N THR A 298 -16.98 16.10 14.26
CA THR A 298 -17.44 14.75 13.87
C THR A 298 -16.69 14.23 12.65
N PHE A 299 -16.39 15.08 11.68
CA PHE A 299 -15.61 14.76 10.49
C PHE A 299 -14.18 14.33 10.87
N LEU A 300 -13.50 15.04 11.76
CA LEU A 300 -12.14 14.70 12.19
C LEU A 300 -12.10 13.51 13.16
N ILE A 301 -13.12 13.30 13.99
CA ILE A 301 -13.25 12.08 14.82
C ILE A 301 -13.35 10.85 13.89
N SER A 302 -14.18 10.93 12.84
CA SER A 302 -14.27 9.83 11.86
C SER A 302 -12.93 9.52 11.22
N ALA A 303 -12.14 10.55 10.87
CA ALA A 303 -10.78 10.39 10.33
C ALA A 303 -9.86 9.62 11.29
N GLY A 304 -9.91 9.95 12.58
CA GLY A 304 -9.14 9.25 13.62
C GLY A 304 -9.53 7.77 13.75
N MET A 305 -10.83 7.49 13.78
CA MET A 305 -11.36 6.11 13.88
C MET A 305 -10.99 5.29 12.65
N ILE A 306 -11.14 5.86 11.46
CA ILE A 306 -10.77 5.21 10.19
C ILE A 306 -9.25 5.01 10.14
N GLY A 307 -8.47 6.00 10.58
CA GLY A 307 -7.01 5.92 10.65
C GLY A 307 -6.53 4.79 11.55
N LEU A 308 -7.14 4.61 12.71
CA LEU A 308 -6.83 3.50 13.61
C LEU A 308 -7.31 2.16 13.06
N GLY A 309 -8.53 2.10 12.54
CA GLY A 309 -9.13 0.88 11.97
C GLY A 309 -8.41 0.43 10.71
N TRP A 310 -8.60 1.12 9.61
CA TRP A 310 -8.02 0.76 8.30
C TRP A 310 -6.49 0.78 8.32
N GLY A 311 -5.92 1.81 8.93
CA GLY A 311 -4.47 1.93 9.01
C GLY A 311 -3.80 0.73 9.67
N THR A 312 -4.46 0.04 10.60
CA THR A 312 -3.94 -1.18 11.23
C THR A 312 -4.17 -2.42 10.36
N LEU A 313 -5.27 -2.48 9.59
CA LEU A 313 -5.64 -3.64 8.79
C LEU A 313 -4.65 -3.93 7.66
N PHE A 314 -4.27 -2.93 6.88
CA PHE A 314 -3.39 -3.12 5.71
C PHE A 314 -2.06 -3.81 6.07
N PRO A 315 -1.24 -3.31 7.03
CA PRO A 315 0.02 -3.97 7.38
C PRO A 315 -0.19 -5.31 8.07
N THR A 316 -1.29 -5.49 8.79
CA THR A 316 -1.63 -6.77 9.39
C THR A 316 -1.92 -7.82 8.31
N PHE A 317 -2.70 -7.47 7.30
CA PHE A 317 -2.99 -8.36 6.18
C PHE A 317 -1.74 -8.69 5.36
N GLN A 318 -0.88 -7.71 5.10
CA GLN A 318 0.40 -7.94 4.43
C GLN A 318 1.30 -8.86 5.26
N THR A 319 1.34 -8.68 6.58
CA THR A 319 2.09 -9.53 7.50
C THR A 319 1.58 -10.98 7.46
N ILE A 320 0.26 -11.18 7.50
CA ILE A 320 -0.37 -12.51 7.40
C ILE A 320 -0.01 -13.17 6.07
N ALA A 321 -0.11 -12.44 4.94
CA ALA A 321 0.25 -12.95 3.63
C ALA A 321 1.69 -13.47 3.56
N ILE A 322 2.63 -12.71 4.12
CA ILE A 322 4.05 -13.05 4.17
C ILE A 322 4.33 -14.21 5.13
N GLN A 323 3.67 -14.23 6.29
CA GLN A 323 3.86 -15.29 7.30
C GLN A 323 3.33 -16.65 6.84
N ASN A 324 2.26 -16.66 6.05
CA ASN A 324 1.67 -17.89 5.50
C ASN A 324 2.51 -18.51 4.38
N ALA A 325 3.40 -17.74 3.76
CA ALA A 325 4.25 -18.20 2.68
C ALA A 325 5.56 -18.82 3.18
N ALA A 326 6.10 -19.77 2.42
CA ALA A 326 7.45 -20.28 2.66
C ALA A 326 8.49 -19.16 2.48
N PRO A 327 9.65 -19.18 3.19
CA PRO A 327 10.65 -18.12 3.13
C PRO A 327 11.04 -17.71 1.70
N ARG A 328 11.28 -18.66 0.81
CA ARG A 328 11.61 -18.41 -0.60
C ARG A 328 10.47 -17.75 -1.40
N LYS A 329 9.23 -17.92 -0.96
CA LYS A 329 8.03 -17.41 -1.66
C LYS A 329 7.48 -16.09 -1.09
N ARG A 330 8.16 -15.47 -0.15
CA ARG A 330 7.72 -14.20 0.46
C ARG A 330 7.58 -13.05 -0.55
N GLY A 331 8.49 -12.99 -1.53
CA GLY A 331 8.40 -12.03 -2.62
C GLY A 331 7.14 -12.22 -3.47
N LEU A 332 6.85 -13.48 -3.83
CA LEU A 332 5.64 -13.82 -4.59
C LEU A 332 4.36 -13.59 -3.75
N ALA A 333 4.39 -13.89 -2.46
CA ALA A 333 3.28 -13.60 -1.54
C ALA A 333 3.01 -12.10 -1.42
N THR A 334 4.07 -11.28 -1.33
CA THR A 334 3.96 -9.82 -1.35
C THR A 334 3.36 -9.32 -2.66
N ALA A 335 3.86 -9.83 -3.80
CA ALA A 335 3.33 -9.49 -5.12
C ALA A 335 1.86 -9.86 -5.26
N THR A 336 1.48 -11.07 -4.84
CA THR A 336 0.10 -11.56 -4.86
C THR A 336 -0.82 -10.69 -4.02
N PHE A 337 -0.41 -10.39 -2.78
CA PHE A 337 -1.18 -9.55 -1.87
C PHE A 337 -1.41 -8.15 -2.45
N LEU A 338 -0.35 -7.47 -2.87
CA LEU A 338 -0.43 -6.10 -3.39
C LEU A 338 -1.22 -6.04 -4.71
N SER A 339 -1.06 -7.01 -5.61
CA SER A 339 -1.81 -7.04 -6.88
C SER A 339 -3.31 -7.18 -6.65
N ILE A 340 -3.72 -8.12 -5.79
CA ILE A 340 -5.15 -8.34 -5.49
C ILE A 340 -5.71 -7.15 -4.71
N TYR A 341 -4.94 -6.57 -3.79
CA TYR A 341 -5.31 -5.38 -3.04
C TYR A 341 -5.54 -4.17 -3.97
N ASP A 342 -4.64 -3.92 -4.91
CA ASP A 342 -4.75 -2.79 -5.84
C ASP A 342 -5.92 -2.96 -6.82
N ILE A 343 -6.30 -4.20 -7.16
CA ILE A 343 -7.55 -4.46 -7.90
C ILE A 343 -8.75 -3.95 -7.09
N GLY A 344 -8.76 -4.17 -5.77
CA GLY A 344 -9.81 -3.63 -4.88
C GLY A 344 -9.87 -2.11 -4.89
N ILE A 345 -8.72 -1.44 -4.80
CA ILE A 345 -8.64 0.03 -4.90
C ILE A 345 -9.14 0.53 -6.26
N ALA A 346 -8.68 -0.09 -7.36
CA ALA A 346 -9.05 0.32 -8.71
C ALA A 346 -10.56 0.13 -8.97
N LEU A 347 -11.10 -1.05 -8.64
CA LEU A 347 -12.53 -1.34 -8.76
C LEU A 347 -13.37 -0.44 -7.86
N GLY A 348 -12.93 -0.21 -6.63
CA GLY A 348 -13.65 0.63 -5.67
C GLY A 348 -13.74 2.07 -6.15
N SER A 349 -12.65 2.67 -6.61
CA SER A 349 -12.66 4.04 -7.15
C SER A 349 -13.60 4.17 -8.34
N PHE A 350 -13.63 3.17 -9.23
CA PHE A 350 -14.53 3.15 -10.37
C PHE A 350 -16.00 2.99 -9.95
N LEU A 351 -16.31 1.99 -9.12
CA LEU A 351 -17.68 1.69 -8.65
C LEU A 351 -18.26 2.86 -7.85
N VAL A 352 -17.47 3.46 -6.96
CA VAL A 352 -17.89 4.62 -6.18
C VAL A 352 -18.21 5.80 -7.08
N GLY A 353 -17.40 6.07 -8.11
CA GLY A 353 -17.68 7.12 -9.10
C GLY A 353 -19.01 6.91 -9.83
N LEU A 354 -19.40 5.65 -10.10
CA LEU A 354 -20.69 5.33 -10.70
C LEU A 354 -21.85 5.49 -9.70
N ILE A 355 -21.64 5.10 -8.44
CA ILE A 355 -22.66 5.12 -7.39
C ILE A 355 -23.00 6.55 -6.99
N VAL A 356 -22.01 7.43 -6.80
CA VAL A 356 -22.24 8.83 -6.39
C VAL A 356 -22.94 9.66 -7.46
N ALA A 357 -22.99 9.19 -8.70
CA ALA A 357 -23.83 9.80 -9.74
C ALA A 357 -25.34 9.61 -9.48
N LYS A 358 -25.73 8.70 -8.58
CA LYS A 358 -27.13 8.33 -8.30
C LYS A 358 -27.50 8.39 -6.81
N MET A 359 -26.54 8.61 -5.92
CA MET A 359 -26.69 8.53 -4.47
C MET A 359 -25.77 9.58 -3.82
N ASP A 360 -26.23 10.23 -2.74
CA ASP A 360 -25.42 11.14 -1.94
C ASP A 360 -24.28 10.43 -1.17
N PHE A 361 -23.24 11.16 -0.85
CA PHE A 361 -22.08 10.61 -0.15
C PHE A 361 -22.41 10.12 1.27
N SER A 362 -23.32 10.79 1.99
CA SER A 362 -23.73 10.36 3.34
C SER A 362 -24.30 8.95 3.31
N THR A 363 -25.23 8.68 2.38
CA THR A 363 -25.79 7.35 2.18
C THR A 363 -24.74 6.33 1.73
N LEU A 364 -23.82 6.71 0.83
CA LEU A 364 -22.71 5.86 0.41
C LEU A 364 -21.85 5.43 1.61
N TYR A 365 -21.43 6.38 2.46
CA TYR A 365 -20.60 6.08 3.63
C TYR A 365 -21.36 5.30 4.70
N PHE A 366 -22.66 5.56 4.86
CA PHE A 366 -23.53 4.77 5.73
C PHE A 366 -23.58 3.29 5.30
N LEU A 367 -23.85 3.02 4.03
CA LEU A 367 -23.88 1.66 3.49
C LEU A 367 -22.47 1.00 3.54
N SER A 368 -21.43 1.79 3.35
CA SER A 368 -20.05 1.33 3.47
C SER A 368 -19.71 0.80 4.86
N ALA A 369 -20.32 1.34 5.93
CA ALA A 369 -20.14 0.82 7.28
C ALA A 369 -20.61 -0.64 7.40
N PHE A 370 -21.78 -0.97 6.85
CA PHE A 370 -22.29 -2.35 6.83
C PHE A 370 -21.45 -3.25 5.92
N TYR A 371 -21.04 -2.74 4.75
CA TYR A 371 -20.14 -3.47 3.86
C TYR A 371 -18.82 -3.85 4.56
N VAL A 372 -18.22 -2.95 5.34
CA VAL A 372 -17.02 -3.23 6.12
C VAL A 372 -17.25 -4.35 7.13
N LEU A 373 -18.40 -4.39 7.81
CA LEU A 373 -18.75 -5.47 8.75
C LEU A 373 -18.87 -6.83 8.04
N ILE A 374 -19.35 -6.88 6.80
CA ILE A 374 -19.31 -8.10 5.99
C ILE A 374 -17.88 -8.59 5.79
N GLY A 375 -16.91 -7.67 5.73
CA GLY A 375 -15.47 -8.00 5.70
C GLY A 375 -15.01 -8.80 6.91
N ALA A 376 -15.59 -8.62 8.10
CA ALA A 376 -15.30 -9.45 9.28
C ALA A 376 -15.77 -10.89 9.10
N ILE A 377 -16.95 -11.07 8.52
CA ILE A 377 -17.51 -12.39 8.18
C ILE A 377 -16.60 -13.07 7.14
N LEU A 378 -16.21 -12.35 6.10
CA LEU A 378 -15.31 -12.84 5.06
C LEU A 378 -13.95 -13.25 5.65
N TYR A 379 -13.37 -12.43 6.52
CA TYR A 379 -12.14 -12.75 7.24
C TYR A 379 -12.28 -14.02 8.07
N TYR A 380 -13.37 -14.17 8.82
CA TYR A 380 -13.63 -15.35 9.63
C TYR A 380 -13.64 -16.63 8.78
N PHE A 381 -14.39 -16.65 7.67
CA PHE A 381 -14.48 -17.84 6.83
C PHE A 381 -13.18 -18.15 6.08
N LEU A 382 -12.45 -17.14 5.61
CA LEU A 382 -11.27 -17.33 4.78
C LEU A 382 -9.98 -17.55 5.58
N GLN A 383 -9.91 -17.07 6.84
CA GLN A 383 -8.70 -17.11 7.65
C GLN A 383 -8.85 -17.91 8.95
N VAL A 384 -9.93 -17.67 9.70
CA VAL A 384 -10.07 -18.25 11.04
C VAL A 384 -10.57 -19.70 10.98
N ARG A 385 -11.58 -19.96 10.16
CA ARG A 385 -12.20 -21.29 10.03
C ARG A 385 -11.33 -22.33 9.30
N LYS A 386 -10.32 -21.91 8.54
CA LYS A 386 -9.39 -22.84 7.92
C LYS A 386 -8.58 -23.56 9.01
N PRO A 387 -8.46 -24.90 8.97
CA PRO A 387 -7.57 -25.59 9.87
C PRO A 387 -6.16 -25.03 9.72
N ALA A 388 -5.55 -24.59 10.84
CA ALA A 388 -4.19 -24.08 10.87
C ALA A 388 -3.27 -25.06 10.17
N SER A 389 -2.45 -24.58 9.23
CA SER A 389 -1.49 -25.44 8.54
C SER A 389 -0.61 -26.13 9.61
N PRO A 390 -0.21 -27.38 9.41
CA PRO A 390 0.56 -28.16 10.42
C PRO A 390 1.80 -27.43 10.97
N LYS A 391 2.36 -26.49 10.18
CA LYS A 391 3.53 -25.68 10.58
C LYS A 391 3.22 -24.62 11.65
N LEU A 392 2.05 -24.03 11.64
CA LEU A 392 1.64 -23.05 12.67
C LEU A 392 1.33 -23.73 14.01
N LYS A 393 0.76 -24.93 13.98
CA LYS A 393 0.55 -25.74 15.20
C LYS A 393 1.86 -26.05 15.91
N ASN A 394 2.91 -26.46 15.17
CA ASN A 394 4.22 -26.75 15.78
C ASN A 394 4.90 -25.50 16.36
N GLN A 395 4.76 -24.34 15.76
CA GLN A 395 5.34 -23.10 16.32
C GLN A 395 4.59 -22.62 17.59
N GLN A 396 3.27 -22.81 17.66
CA GLN A 396 2.50 -22.52 18.88
C GLN A 396 2.83 -23.52 20.00
N TYR A 397 3.00 -24.81 19.69
CA TYR A 397 3.41 -25.82 20.67
C TYR A 397 4.81 -25.55 21.26
N LEU A 398 5.75 -25.06 20.44
CA LEU A 398 7.09 -24.71 20.90
C LEU A 398 7.08 -23.44 21.79
N LYS A 399 6.27 -22.44 21.47
CA LYS A 399 6.12 -21.23 22.30
C LYS A 399 5.46 -21.49 23.66
N VAL A 400 4.55 -22.46 23.76
CA VAL A 400 3.89 -22.83 25.04
C VAL A 400 4.82 -23.68 25.92
N LYS A 401 5.81 -24.38 25.33
CA LYS A 401 6.81 -25.14 26.10
C LYS A 401 7.97 -24.28 26.61
N GLU A 402 8.15 -23.07 26.11
CA GLU A 402 9.21 -22.15 26.54
C GLU A 402 8.72 -21.10 27.57
N GLN A 403 7.45 -21.14 27.97
CA GLN A 403 6.85 -20.42 29.09
C GLN A 403 6.70 -21.36 30.32
#